data_9a13259c9ad2c32585e682549827f0c4
#
_entry.id   9a13259c9ad2c32585e682549827f0c4
#
_cell.length_a   1.000
_cell.length_b   1.000
_cell.length_c   1.000
_cell.angle_alpha   90.00
_cell.angle_beta   90.00
_cell.angle_gamma   90.00
#
_symmetry.space_group_name_H-M   'P 1'
#
loop_
_entity.id
_entity.type
_entity.pdbx_description
1 polymer ?
#
loop_
_entity_poly.entity_id
_entity_poly.type
_entity_poly.pdbx_seq_one_letter_code
_entity_poly.pdbx_strand_id
1 'polypeptide(L)'
;MSASGATLGSGARAPHDAAGAGLSWLAIFRLGLVQTALGAIVVLTTSTMNRVMVVELALPAMLPGALVALHHIVQLLRPRFGHGSDVGGRRTPWIIGGMAVLAIGGIGAALSTAWMASNVAAGVLLGALSFVLIGIGTGSAGTSLLVLLAKRVEESRRAAAATIVWTMMIVGFIVTAGLAGHFLDPFTPARLVAVTAVTAVAAFALTLLAVTGVEPRCAPLASETAGTLPFRAALAQVWADAQARQFTIFVFVSMLAYSAQDLILEPFAGTVFGYTPGESTKLSGIQNAGV
;
A
#
# COMPACT_ATOMS: atom_id res chain seq x y z
N MET A 1 4.34 72.47 31.10
CA MET A 1 3.37 72.48 30.00
C MET A 1 4.05 71.98 28.75
N SER A 2 3.78 70.77 28.33
CA SER A 2 3.70 70.34 26.92
C SER A 2 3.37 68.87 26.89
N ALA A 3 2.18 68.52 26.43
CA ALA A 3 1.71 67.17 26.21
C ALA A 3 2.27 66.66 24.89
N SER A 4 2.88 65.47 24.92
CA SER A 4 3.24 64.75 23.70
C SER A 4 2.33 63.54 23.56
N GLY A 5 1.47 63.56 22.54
CA GLY A 5 0.53 62.52 22.23
C GLY A 5 1.22 61.28 21.68
N ALA A 6 0.95 60.14 22.27
CA ALA A 6 1.32 58.83 21.74
C ALA A 6 0.27 58.38 20.72
N THR A 7 0.67 58.30 19.46
CA THR A 7 -0.11 57.68 18.38
C THR A 7 -0.02 56.14 18.51
N LEU A 8 -1.15 55.52 18.82
CA LEU A 8 -1.34 54.07 18.76
C LEU A 8 -1.23 53.60 17.30
N GLY A 9 -0.09 53.03 16.93
CA GLY A 9 0.09 52.34 15.69
C GLY A 9 -0.77 51.08 15.66
N SER A 10 -1.77 51.07 14.83
CA SER A 10 -2.55 49.88 14.43
C SER A 10 -1.61 48.87 13.76
N GLY A 11 -1.13 47.94 14.54
CA GLY A 11 -0.39 46.77 14.00
C GLY A 11 -1.34 45.88 13.19
N ALA A 12 -1.33 46.09 11.88
CA ALA A 12 -1.94 45.12 10.96
C ALA A 12 -1.22 43.77 11.20
N ARG A 13 -1.93 42.83 11.80
CA ARG A 13 -1.49 41.44 11.85
C ARG A 13 -1.34 40.94 10.41
N ALA A 14 -0.10 40.74 9.99
CA ALA A 14 0.21 40.05 8.75
C ALA A 14 -0.37 38.62 8.80
N PRO A 15 -0.87 38.07 7.68
CA PRO A 15 -1.37 36.72 7.63
C PRO A 15 -0.19 35.74 7.63
N HIS A 16 0.34 35.43 8.83
CA HIS A 16 1.47 34.50 9.03
C HIS A 16 1.01 33.04 9.19
N ASP A 17 -0.29 32.72 9.08
CA ASP A 17 -0.82 31.41 9.50
C ASP A 17 -1.11 30.40 8.33
N ALA A 18 -0.71 30.69 7.10
CA ALA A 18 -1.03 29.79 5.98
C ALA A 18 0.07 28.75 5.65
N ALA A 19 1.28 28.89 6.17
CA ALA A 19 2.42 28.04 5.79
C ALA A 19 2.73 26.90 6.78
N GLY A 20 2.05 26.86 7.96
CA GLY A 20 2.33 25.91 9.04
C GLY A 20 1.19 24.96 9.42
N ALA A 21 0.02 25.05 8.78
CA ALA A 21 -1.10 24.18 9.12
C ALA A 21 -0.82 22.73 8.66
N GLY A 22 -0.66 21.82 9.63
CA GLY A 22 -0.56 20.37 9.36
C GLY A 22 -1.75 19.83 8.55
N LEU A 23 -1.68 18.61 8.04
CA LEU A 23 -2.76 17.99 7.27
C LEU A 23 -4.08 18.02 8.05
N SER A 24 -5.17 18.46 7.40
CA SER A 24 -6.51 18.38 7.96
C SER A 24 -6.97 16.92 8.09
N TRP A 25 -7.96 16.66 8.94
CA TRP A 25 -8.56 15.31 9.06
C TRP A 25 -9.13 14.80 7.74
N LEU A 26 -9.71 15.67 6.93
CA LEU A 26 -10.18 15.32 5.60
C LEU A 26 -9.04 14.88 4.68
N ALA A 27 -7.88 15.54 4.73
CA ALA A 27 -6.71 15.15 3.96
C ALA A 27 -6.15 13.81 4.44
N ILE A 28 -6.14 13.54 5.75
CA ILE A 28 -5.75 12.24 6.33
C ILE A 28 -6.68 11.13 5.84
N PHE A 29 -8.01 11.36 5.87
CA PHE A 29 -8.99 10.42 5.36
C PHE A 29 -8.80 10.16 3.87
N ARG A 30 -8.56 11.19 3.06
CA ARG A 30 -8.26 11.05 1.63
C ARG A 30 -7.01 10.21 1.39
N LEU A 31 -5.95 10.41 2.17
CA LEU A 31 -4.77 9.55 2.11
C LEU A 31 -5.09 8.11 2.54
N GLY A 32 -6.00 7.91 3.48
CA GLY A 32 -6.53 6.59 3.83
C GLY A 32 -7.20 5.89 2.65
N LEU A 33 -7.91 6.62 1.76
CA LEU A 33 -8.48 6.03 0.53
C LEU A 33 -7.42 5.47 -0.41
N VAL A 34 -6.21 6.06 -0.44
CA VAL A 34 -5.09 5.49 -1.20
C VAL A 34 -4.67 4.15 -0.61
N GLN A 35 -4.65 4.05 0.72
CA GLN A 35 -4.30 2.78 1.39
C GLN A 35 -5.39 1.72 1.19
N THR A 36 -6.68 2.13 1.20
CA THR A 36 -7.83 1.29 0.79
C THR A 36 -7.63 0.75 -0.63
N ALA A 37 -7.30 1.62 -1.58
CA ALA A 37 -7.07 1.26 -2.98
C ALA A 37 -5.88 0.29 -3.16
N LEU A 38 -4.79 0.52 -2.40
CA LEU A 38 -3.63 -0.38 -2.39
C LEU A 38 -4.03 -1.76 -1.85
N GLY A 39 -4.73 -1.79 -0.72
CA GLY A 39 -5.22 -3.02 -0.12
C GLY A 39 -6.13 -3.82 -1.06
N ALA A 40 -7.02 -3.14 -1.79
CA ALA A 40 -7.93 -3.77 -2.74
C ALA A 40 -7.21 -4.61 -3.80
N ILE A 41 -6.08 -4.13 -4.34
CA ILE A 41 -5.30 -4.88 -5.33
C ILE A 41 -4.51 -6.01 -4.65
N VAL A 42 -3.91 -5.71 -3.49
CA VAL A 42 -3.04 -6.67 -2.79
C VAL A 42 -3.82 -7.90 -2.34
N VAL A 43 -5.02 -7.76 -1.78
CA VAL A 43 -5.82 -8.91 -1.31
C VAL A 43 -6.14 -9.88 -2.44
N LEU A 44 -6.47 -9.40 -3.62
CA LEU A 44 -6.74 -10.28 -4.78
C LEU A 44 -5.48 -11.03 -5.23
N THR A 45 -4.33 -10.37 -5.21
CA THR A 45 -3.10 -10.95 -5.72
C THR A 45 -2.45 -11.93 -4.75
N THR A 46 -2.57 -11.73 -3.45
CA THR A 46 -1.95 -12.59 -2.44
C THR A 46 -2.87 -13.73 -1.99
N SER A 47 -4.15 -13.52 -1.91
CA SER A 47 -5.14 -14.51 -1.45
C SER A 47 -5.83 -15.23 -2.60
N THR A 48 -6.64 -14.53 -3.38
CA THR A 48 -7.51 -15.14 -4.40
C THR A 48 -6.71 -15.86 -5.49
N MET A 49 -5.65 -15.21 -6.03
CA MET A 49 -4.84 -15.85 -7.07
C MET A 49 -4.03 -17.03 -6.54
N ASN A 50 -3.53 -16.95 -5.30
CA ASN A 50 -2.89 -18.07 -4.63
C ASN A 50 -3.82 -19.30 -4.58
N ARG A 51 -5.04 -19.11 -4.13
CA ARG A 51 -6.05 -20.17 -4.10
C ARG A 51 -6.35 -20.74 -5.49
N VAL A 52 -6.54 -19.88 -6.49
CA VAL A 52 -6.82 -20.32 -7.87
C VAL A 52 -5.68 -21.17 -8.42
N MET A 53 -4.43 -20.77 -8.21
CA MET A 53 -3.26 -21.56 -8.65
C MET A 53 -3.22 -22.93 -7.98
N VAL A 54 -3.52 -23.03 -6.68
CA VAL A 54 -3.40 -24.29 -5.92
C VAL A 54 -4.60 -25.19 -6.18
N VAL A 55 -5.81 -24.66 -6.15
CA VAL A 55 -7.05 -25.48 -6.17
C VAL A 55 -7.59 -25.67 -7.58
N GLU A 56 -7.75 -24.59 -8.35
CA GLU A 56 -8.36 -24.69 -9.69
C GLU A 56 -7.36 -25.20 -10.74
N LEU A 57 -6.10 -24.78 -10.62
CA LEU A 57 -5.05 -25.19 -11.57
C LEU A 57 -4.22 -26.38 -11.06
N ALA A 58 -4.47 -26.87 -9.84
CA ALA A 58 -3.75 -27.98 -9.19
C ALA A 58 -2.22 -27.80 -9.22
N LEU A 59 -1.73 -26.57 -9.17
CA LEU A 59 -0.32 -26.26 -9.15
C LEU A 59 0.27 -26.48 -7.74
N PRO A 60 1.55 -26.85 -7.63
CA PRO A 60 2.19 -26.98 -6.33
C PRO A 60 2.10 -25.66 -5.53
N ALA A 61 1.69 -25.72 -4.26
CA ALA A 61 1.52 -24.55 -3.39
C ALA A 61 2.82 -23.73 -3.22
N MET A 62 3.97 -24.34 -3.46
CA MET A 62 5.26 -23.65 -3.48
C MET A 62 5.33 -22.58 -4.58
N LEU A 63 4.63 -22.73 -5.69
CA LEU A 63 4.67 -21.78 -6.81
C LEU A 63 4.05 -20.44 -6.44
N PRO A 64 2.76 -20.35 -6.04
CA PRO A 64 2.21 -19.07 -5.61
C PRO A 64 2.92 -18.51 -4.37
N GLY A 65 3.36 -19.36 -3.45
CA GLY A 65 4.19 -18.96 -2.32
C GLY A 65 5.49 -18.27 -2.74
N ALA A 66 6.18 -18.80 -3.76
CA ALA A 66 7.40 -18.20 -4.32
C ALA A 66 7.11 -16.84 -5.00
N LEU A 67 5.99 -16.73 -5.72
CA LEU A 67 5.58 -15.45 -6.35
C LEU A 67 5.27 -14.37 -5.28
N VAL A 68 4.55 -14.73 -4.22
CA VAL A 68 4.30 -13.82 -3.10
C VAL A 68 5.59 -13.47 -2.35
N ALA A 69 6.49 -14.44 -2.15
CA ALA A 69 7.80 -14.17 -1.56
C ALA A 69 8.61 -13.19 -2.42
N LEU A 70 8.58 -13.32 -3.75
CA LEU A 70 9.24 -12.40 -4.68
C LEU A 70 8.70 -10.96 -4.52
N HIS A 71 7.38 -10.78 -4.41
CA HIS A 71 6.77 -9.51 -4.10
C HIS A 71 7.32 -8.90 -2.79
N HIS A 72 7.43 -9.69 -1.72
CA HIS A 72 7.97 -9.21 -0.45
C HIS A 72 9.47 -8.91 -0.52
N ILE A 73 10.26 -9.71 -1.24
CA ILE A 73 11.69 -9.46 -1.46
C ILE A 73 11.90 -8.10 -2.14
N VAL A 74 11.10 -7.78 -3.16
CA VAL A 74 11.17 -6.48 -3.84
C VAL A 74 10.85 -5.33 -2.88
N GLN A 75 9.98 -5.54 -1.90
CA GLN A 75 9.67 -4.53 -0.89
C GLN A 75 10.83 -4.20 0.07
N LEU A 76 11.90 -5.00 0.11
CA LEU A 76 13.14 -4.60 0.80
C LEU A 76 13.76 -3.34 0.22
N LEU A 77 13.35 -2.92 -1.00
CA LEU A 77 13.73 -1.65 -1.60
C LEU A 77 12.95 -0.43 -1.06
N ARG A 78 11.97 -0.60 -0.16
CA ARG A 78 11.19 0.50 0.43
C ARG A 78 12.03 1.66 0.98
N PRO A 79 13.17 1.45 1.67
CA PRO A 79 14.00 2.55 2.13
C PRO A 79 14.55 3.41 0.97
N ARG A 80 14.82 2.79 -0.19
CA ARG A 80 15.24 3.53 -1.40
C ARG A 80 14.12 4.37 -2.01
N PHE A 81 12.90 3.84 -2.01
CA PHE A 81 11.71 4.60 -2.47
C PHE A 81 11.43 5.78 -1.55
N GLY A 82 11.56 5.61 -0.22
CA GLY A 82 11.45 6.68 0.75
C GLY A 82 12.47 7.79 0.50
N HIS A 83 13.75 7.42 0.37
CA HIS A 83 14.82 8.37 0.06
C HIS A 83 14.62 9.08 -1.29
N GLY A 84 14.25 8.35 -2.35
CA GLY A 84 13.96 8.93 -3.67
C GLY A 84 12.80 9.94 -3.63
N SER A 85 11.75 9.66 -2.86
CA SER A 85 10.62 10.57 -2.68
C SER A 85 11.00 11.82 -1.87
N ASP A 86 11.98 11.73 -0.99
CA ASP A 86 12.51 12.86 -0.22
C ASP A 86 13.35 13.80 -1.08
N VAL A 87 14.24 13.25 -1.91
CA VAL A 87 15.09 14.03 -2.85
C VAL A 87 14.23 14.71 -3.91
N GLY A 88 13.17 14.07 -4.39
CA GLY A 88 12.26 14.62 -5.40
C GLY A 88 11.37 15.77 -4.91
N GLY A 89 11.37 16.11 -3.62
CA GLY A 89 10.63 17.22 -3.02
C GLY A 89 9.11 17.07 -3.00
N ARG A 90 8.54 16.15 -3.78
CA ARG A 90 7.09 15.85 -3.83
C ARG A 90 6.84 14.36 -3.81
N ARG A 91 5.88 13.92 -2.99
CA ARG A 91 5.54 12.49 -2.80
C ARG A 91 4.36 12.03 -3.63
N THR A 92 3.46 12.95 -3.99
CA THR A 92 2.29 12.65 -4.84
C THR A 92 2.65 11.91 -6.13
N PRO A 93 3.69 12.29 -6.91
CA PRO A 93 4.07 11.55 -8.11
C PRO A 93 4.51 10.10 -7.83
N TRP A 94 5.18 9.84 -6.70
CA TRP A 94 5.59 8.51 -6.28
C TRP A 94 4.40 7.63 -5.86
N ILE A 95 3.38 8.25 -5.24
CA ILE A 95 2.12 7.56 -4.89
C ILE A 95 1.39 7.19 -6.17
N ILE A 96 1.18 8.13 -7.10
CA ILE A 96 0.46 7.90 -8.36
C ILE A 96 1.21 6.87 -9.22
N GLY A 97 2.52 7.06 -9.43
CA GLY A 97 3.36 6.14 -10.20
C GLY A 97 3.40 4.74 -9.60
N GLY A 98 3.55 4.64 -8.28
CA GLY A 98 3.50 3.38 -7.54
C GLY A 98 2.15 2.67 -7.71
N MET A 99 1.04 3.39 -7.59
CA MET A 99 -0.30 2.81 -7.79
C MET A 99 -0.55 2.39 -9.24
N ALA A 100 -0.03 3.13 -10.23
CA ALA A 100 -0.10 2.72 -11.64
C ALA A 100 0.66 1.41 -11.88
N VAL A 101 1.88 1.30 -11.35
CA VAL A 101 2.70 0.08 -11.43
C VAL A 101 2.02 -1.08 -10.70
N LEU A 102 1.43 -0.84 -9.52
CA LEU A 102 0.66 -1.85 -8.78
C LEU A 102 -0.55 -2.34 -9.57
N ALA A 103 -1.32 -1.43 -10.19
CA ALA A 103 -2.49 -1.78 -10.99
C ALA A 103 -2.10 -2.63 -12.21
N ILE A 104 -1.03 -2.25 -12.93
CA ILE A 104 -0.49 -3.03 -14.05
C ILE A 104 -0.01 -4.41 -13.57
N GLY A 105 0.70 -4.46 -12.45
CA GLY A 105 1.15 -5.71 -11.84
C GLY A 105 -0.01 -6.61 -11.43
N GLY A 106 -1.07 -6.06 -10.83
CA GLY A 106 -2.27 -6.80 -10.44
C GLY A 106 -3.00 -7.40 -11.64
N ILE A 107 -3.21 -6.62 -12.69
CA ILE A 107 -3.82 -7.12 -13.95
C ILE A 107 -2.91 -8.17 -14.59
N GLY A 108 -1.61 -7.93 -14.64
CA GLY A 108 -0.64 -8.89 -15.17
C GLY A 108 -0.63 -10.21 -14.38
N ALA A 109 -0.79 -10.19 -13.06
CA ALA A 109 -0.88 -11.38 -12.23
C ALA A 109 -2.15 -12.19 -12.52
N ALA A 110 -3.30 -11.52 -12.74
CA ALA A 110 -4.53 -12.20 -13.13
C ALA A 110 -4.42 -12.84 -14.54
N LEU A 111 -3.84 -12.12 -15.49
CA LEU A 111 -3.54 -12.65 -16.83
C LEU A 111 -2.58 -13.84 -16.77
N SER A 112 -1.54 -13.75 -15.96
CA SER A 112 -0.57 -14.81 -15.73
C SER A 112 -1.24 -16.07 -15.18
N THR A 113 -2.08 -15.91 -14.15
CA THR A 113 -2.84 -17.02 -13.54
C THR A 113 -3.79 -17.66 -14.56
N ALA A 114 -4.49 -16.86 -15.34
CA ALA A 114 -5.34 -17.37 -16.43
C ALA A 114 -4.52 -18.11 -17.52
N TRP A 115 -3.34 -17.60 -17.84
CA TRP A 115 -2.46 -18.22 -18.85
C TRP A 115 -1.81 -19.52 -18.37
N MET A 116 -1.58 -19.68 -17.08
CA MET A 116 -1.09 -20.94 -16.50
C MET A 116 -2.02 -22.13 -16.81
N ALA A 117 -3.30 -21.91 -17.04
CA ALA A 117 -4.24 -22.98 -17.44
C ALA A 117 -3.87 -23.65 -18.79
N SER A 118 -3.20 -22.93 -19.69
CA SER A 118 -2.79 -23.45 -21.02
C SER A 118 -1.28 -23.63 -21.14
N ASN A 119 -0.50 -22.78 -20.53
CA ASN A 119 0.98 -22.84 -20.57
C ASN A 119 1.55 -22.35 -19.24
N VAL A 120 1.87 -23.33 -18.39
CA VAL A 120 2.39 -23.03 -17.03
C VAL A 120 3.68 -22.23 -17.09
N ALA A 121 4.63 -22.58 -17.95
CA ALA A 121 5.94 -21.91 -18.00
C ALA A 121 5.81 -20.43 -18.39
N ALA A 122 5.05 -20.13 -19.45
CA ALA A 122 4.79 -18.76 -19.89
C ALA A 122 4.01 -17.97 -18.82
N GLY A 123 3.00 -18.60 -18.21
CA GLY A 123 2.26 -18.02 -17.11
C GLY A 123 3.16 -17.69 -15.92
N VAL A 124 4.05 -18.58 -15.51
CA VAL A 124 5.01 -18.35 -14.39
C VAL A 124 5.95 -17.19 -14.69
N LEU A 125 6.47 -17.06 -15.91
CA LEU A 125 7.34 -15.95 -16.29
C LEU A 125 6.59 -14.60 -16.20
N LEU A 126 5.38 -14.55 -16.75
CA LEU A 126 4.52 -13.35 -16.64
C LEU A 126 4.15 -13.08 -15.16
N GLY A 127 3.89 -14.13 -14.39
CA GLY A 127 3.62 -14.05 -12.95
C GLY A 127 4.78 -13.44 -12.18
N ALA A 128 6.00 -13.93 -12.40
CA ALA A 128 7.19 -13.40 -11.76
C ALA A 128 7.39 -11.90 -12.05
N LEU A 129 7.24 -11.49 -13.32
CA LEU A 129 7.31 -10.07 -13.69
C LEU A 129 6.21 -9.27 -12.98
N SER A 130 4.97 -9.79 -12.98
CA SER A 130 3.83 -9.12 -12.37
C SER A 130 4.00 -8.94 -10.86
N PHE A 131 4.48 -9.96 -10.14
CA PHE A 131 4.73 -9.87 -8.70
C PHE A 131 5.91 -8.96 -8.35
N VAL A 132 6.91 -8.82 -9.23
CA VAL A 132 7.94 -7.77 -9.12
C VAL A 132 7.30 -6.38 -9.23
N LEU A 133 6.44 -6.16 -10.22
CA LEU A 133 5.72 -4.89 -10.38
C LEU A 133 4.83 -4.59 -9.18
N ILE A 134 4.11 -5.59 -8.65
CA ILE A 134 3.30 -5.45 -7.42
C ILE A 134 4.19 -5.01 -6.25
N GLY A 135 5.37 -5.62 -6.08
CA GLY A 135 6.33 -5.26 -5.03
C GLY A 135 6.84 -3.83 -5.15
N ILE A 136 7.21 -3.40 -6.37
CA ILE A 136 7.65 -2.03 -6.66
C ILE A 136 6.50 -1.05 -6.40
N GLY A 137 5.32 -1.33 -6.92
CA GLY A 137 4.15 -0.46 -6.79
C GLY A 137 3.72 -0.27 -5.34
N THR A 138 3.57 -1.37 -4.59
CA THR A 138 3.23 -1.36 -3.16
C THR A 138 4.31 -0.66 -2.33
N GLY A 139 5.58 -0.96 -2.62
CA GLY A 139 6.71 -0.33 -1.95
C GLY A 139 6.76 1.18 -2.19
N SER A 140 6.62 1.62 -3.44
CA SER A 140 6.68 3.04 -3.81
C SER A 140 5.48 3.82 -3.27
N ALA A 141 4.26 3.37 -3.55
CA ALA A 141 3.04 4.07 -3.14
C ALA A 141 2.88 4.09 -1.62
N GLY A 142 2.99 2.91 -0.97
CA GLY A 142 2.80 2.78 0.47
C GLY A 142 3.85 3.54 1.28
N THR A 143 5.13 3.45 0.90
CA THR A 143 6.19 4.17 1.62
C THR A 143 6.05 5.68 1.45
N SER A 144 5.82 6.17 0.23
CA SER A 144 5.66 7.60 -0.01
C SER A 144 4.46 8.20 0.71
N LEU A 145 3.36 7.44 0.82
CA LEU A 145 2.18 7.81 1.60
C LEU A 145 2.49 7.92 3.10
N LEU A 146 3.14 6.90 3.67
CA LEU A 146 3.48 6.89 5.10
C LEU A 146 4.48 8.02 5.45
N VAL A 147 5.46 8.28 4.59
CA VAL A 147 6.39 9.39 4.76
C VAL A 147 5.66 10.75 4.67
N LEU A 148 4.69 10.89 3.75
CA LEU A 148 3.87 12.10 3.64
C LEU A 148 3.08 12.35 4.94
N LEU A 149 2.46 11.31 5.49
CA LEU A 149 1.76 11.37 6.78
C LEU A 149 2.72 11.76 7.92
N ALA A 150 3.85 11.06 8.04
CA ALA A 150 4.80 11.31 9.12
C ALA A 150 5.35 12.73 9.12
N LYS A 151 5.57 13.34 7.95
CA LYS A 151 6.14 14.69 7.83
C LYS A 151 5.10 15.81 7.86
N ARG A 152 3.86 15.55 7.48
CA ARG A 152 2.82 16.59 7.33
C ARG A 152 1.76 16.55 8.42
N VAL A 153 1.63 15.45 9.15
CA VAL A 153 0.70 15.38 10.28
C VAL A 153 1.40 15.87 11.53
N GLU A 154 0.73 16.74 12.29
CA GLU A 154 1.16 17.23 13.59
C GLU A 154 1.47 16.05 14.53
N GLU A 155 2.52 16.17 15.33
CA GLU A 155 3.02 15.07 16.17
C GLU A 155 1.96 14.48 17.09
N SER A 156 1.16 15.33 17.72
CA SER A 156 0.05 14.95 18.59
C SER A 156 -1.02 14.09 17.90
N ARG A 157 -1.13 14.17 16.56
CA ARG A 157 -2.15 13.51 15.74
C ARG A 157 -1.62 12.33 14.91
N ARG A 158 -0.30 12.08 14.92
CA ARG A 158 0.34 11.02 14.07
C ARG A 158 -0.19 9.63 14.38
N ALA A 159 -0.36 9.29 15.66
CA ALA A 159 -0.88 7.98 16.05
C ALA A 159 -2.32 7.76 15.52
N ALA A 160 -3.21 8.74 15.73
CA ALA A 160 -4.57 8.66 15.23
C ALA A 160 -4.64 8.61 13.68
N ALA A 161 -3.80 9.40 13.00
CA ALA A 161 -3.71 9.37 11.55
C ALA A 161 -3.25 8.01 11.01
N ALA A 162 -2.26 7.39 11.66
CA ALA A 162 -1.80 6.05 11.32
C ALA A 162 -2.92 5.02 11.52
N THR A 163 -3.62 5.05 12.65
CA THR A 163 -4.75 4.17 12.93
C THR A 163 -5.84 4.29 11.86
N ILE A 164 -6.25 5.52 11.50
CA ILE A 164 -7.25 5.75 10.43
C ILE A 164 -6.82 5.10 9.12
N VAL A 165 -5.57 5.36 8.70
CA VAL A 165 -5.07 4.88 7.41
C VAL A 165 -4.96 3.35 7.37
N TRP A 166 -4.52 2.70 8.45
CA TRP A 166 -4.45 1.25 8.56
C TRP A 166 -5.85 0.61 8.62
N THR A 167 -6.77 1.17 9.41
CA THR A 167 -8.17 0.70 9.45
C THR A 167 -8.82 0.81 8.08
N MET A 168 -8.59 1.90 7.36
CA MET A 168 -9.10 2.06 5.99
C MET A 168 -8.52 1.05 5.00
N MET A 169 -7.28 0.61 5.18
CA MET A 169 -6.69 -0.49 4.39
C MET A 169 -7.42 -1.81 4.66
N ILE A 170 -7.68 -2.14 5.92
CA ILE A 170 -8.41 -3.34 6.32
C ILE A 170 -9.83 -3.31 5.75
N VAL A 171 -10.52 -2.17 5.84
CA VAL A 171 -11.84 -1.98 5.20
C VAL A 171 -11.73 -2.23 3.69
N GLY A 172 -10.65 -1.78 3.05
CA GLY A 172 -10.37 -2.08 1.64
C GLY A 172 -10.27 -3.57 1.34
N PHE A 173 -9.58 -4.33 2.19
CA PHE A 173 -9.50 -5.80 2.08
C PHE A 173 -10.89 -6.43 2.17
N ILE A 174 -11.66 -6.10 3.20
CA ILE A 174 -12.98 -6.67 3.46
C ILE A 174 -13.96 -6.39 2.31
N VAL A 175 -14.07 -5.12 1.91
CA VAL A 175 -14.98 -4.70 0.85
C VAL A 175 -14.59 -5.35 -0.49
N THR A 176 -13.30 -5.36 -0.81
CA THR A 176 -12.83 -5.95 -2.07
C THR A 176 -13.00 -7.47 -2.07
N ALA A 177 -12.65 -8.16 -0.98
CA ALA A 177 -12.84 -9.60 -0.87
C ALA A 177 -14.33 -9.98 -0.97
N GLY A 178 -15.21 -9.23 -0.31
CA GLY A 178 -16.65 -9.44 -0.38
C GLY A 178 -17.23 -9.25 -1.78
N LEU A 179 -16.89 -8.14 -2.44
CA LEU A 179 -17.35 -7.83 -3.79
C LEU A 179 -16.75 -8.79 -4.83
N ALA A 180 -15.43 -8.99 -4.80
CA ALA A 180 -14.76 -9.90 -5.71
C ALA A 180 -15.27 -11.33 -5.56
N GLY A 181 -15.44 -11.80 -4.32
CA GLY A 181 -16.01 -13.10 -4.05
C GLY A 181 -17.43 -13.29 -4.59
N HIS A 182 -18.23 -12.22 -4.65
CA HIS A 182 -19.56 -12.29 -5.29
C HIS A 182 -19.47 -12.41 -6.83
N PHE A 183 -18.56 -11.67 -7.47
CA PHE A 183 -18.43 -11.64 -8.91
C PHE A 183 -17.59 -12.78 -9.50
N LEU A 184 -16.81 -13.48 -8.67
CA LEU A 184 -16.01 -14.63 -9.10
C LEU A 184 -16.82 -15.91 -9.27
N ASP A 185 -18.01 -16.02 -8.69
CA ASP A 185 -18.87 -17.19 -8.84
C ASP A 185 -19.90 -17.01 -9.98
N PRO A 186 -20.10 -18.03 -10.85
CA PRO A 186 -19.26 -19.22 -11.03
C PRO A 186 -17.89 -18.87 -11.60
N PHE A 187 -16.84 -19.55 -11.13
CA PHE A 187 -15.46 -19.25 -11.50
C PHE A 187 -15.18 -19.48 -12.97
N THR A 188 -14.50 -18.51 -13.60
CA THR A 188 -13.83 -18.66 -14.90
C THR A 188 -12.55 -17.82 -14.91
N PRO A 189 -11.50 -18.24 -15.67
CA PRO A 189 -10.29 -17.43 -15.81
C PRO A 189 -10.56 -16.02 -16.34
N ALA A 190 -11.51 -15.88 -17.25
CA ALA A 190 -11.91 -14.58 -17.79
C ALA A 190 -12.54 -13.67 -16.72
N ARG A 191 -13.36 -14.23 -15.81
CA ARG A 191 -13.91 -13.47 -14.67
C ARG A 191 -12.85 -13.02 -13.69
N LEU A 192 -11.86 -13.88 -13.41
CA LEU A 192 -10.71 -13.49 -12.55
C LEU A 192 -10.01 -12.26 -13.13
N VAL A 193 -9.71 -12.28 -14.44
CA VAL A 193 -9.07 -11.14 -15.11
C VAL A 193 -9.96 -9.91 -15.09
N ALA A 194 -11.25 -10.04 -15.39
CA ALA A 194 -12.19 -8.93 -15.43
C ALA A 194 -12.37 -8.29 -14.05
N VAL A 195 -12.61 -9.09 -13.00
CA VAL A 195 -12.76 -8.60 -11.61
C VAL A 195 -11.50 -7.88 -11.15
N THR A 196 -10.32 -8.47 -11.39
CA THR A 196 -9.06 -7.86 -11.01
C THR A 196 -8.79 -6.58 -11.79
N ALA A 197 -9.06 -6.55 -13.09
CA ALA A 197 -8.88 -5.36 -13.92
C ALA A 197 -9.79 -4.21 -13.47
N VAL A 198 -11.07 -4.49 -13.23
CA VAL A 198 -12.03 -3.49 -12.72
C VAL A 198 -11.58 -2.96 -11.36
N THR A 199 -11.17 -3.85 -10.45
CA THR A 199 -10.67 -3.45 -9.12
C THR A 199 -9.41 -2.59 -9.24
N ALA A 200 -8.45 -2.97 -10.09
CA ALA A 200 -7.20 -2.24 -10.29
C ALA A 200 -7.44 -0.84 -10.89
N VAL A 201 -8.31 -0.73 -11.90
CA VAL A 201 -8.67 0.55 -12.52
C VAL A 201 -9.43 1.44 -11.53
N ALA A 202 -10.39 0.89 -10.79
CA ALA A 202 -11.14 1.63 -9.78
C ALA A 202 -10.22 2.11 -8.63
N ALA A 203 -9.31 1.27 -8.16
CA ALA A 203 -8.31 1.61 -7.15
C ALA A 203 -7.36 2.72 -7.63
N PHE A 204 -6.91 2.66 -8.88
CA PHE A 204 -6.08 3.71 -9.46
C PHE A 204 -6.85 5.03 -9.61
N ALA A 205 -8.08 5.00 -10.11
CA ALA A 205 -8.94 6.18 -10.22
C ALA A 205 -9.22 6.80 -8.85
N LEU A 206 -9.54 5.97 -7.83
CA LEU A 206 -9.73 6.41 -6.46
C LEU A 206 -8.47 7.11 -5.91
N THR A 207 -7.29 6.57 -6.21
CA THR A 207 -6.02 7.18 -5.82
C THR A 207 -5.83 8.55 -6.45
N LEU A 208 -6.09 8.70 -7.75
CA LEU A 208 -5.98 10.00 -8.43
C LEU A 208 -6.88 11.05 -7.78
N LEU A 209 -8.13 10.68 -7.48
CA LEU A 209 -9.07 11.56 -6.79
C LEU A 209 -8.61 11.89 -5.37
N ALA A 210 -8.11 10.90 -4.64
CA ALA A 210 -7.70 11.04 -3.25
C ALA A 210 -6.49 11.97 -3.07
N VAL A 211 -5.48 11.90 -3.94
CA VAL A 211 -4.25 12.70 -3.80
C VAL A 211 -4.34 14.09 -4.40
N THR A 212 -5.39 14.40 -5.16
CA THR A 212 -5.56 15.71 -5.83
C THR A 212 -5.59 16.84 -4.80
N GLY A 213 -4.63 17.79 -4.88
CA GLY A 213 -4.57 18.96 -4.00
C GLY A 213 -4.15 18.68 -2.55
N VAL A 214 -3.72 17.46 -2.20
CA VAL A 214 -3.21 17.14 -0.84
C VAL A 214 -1.83 17.75 -0.63
N GLU A 215 -1.00 17.79 -1.66
CA GLU A 215 0.33 18.37 -1.61
C GLU A 215 0.39 19.64 -2.47
N PRO A 216 0.76 20.82 -1.90
CA PRO A 216 0.87 22.06 -2.64
C PRO A 216 1.83 21.93 -3.83
N ARG A 217 1.48 22.55 -4.98
CA ARG A 217 2.30 22.48 -6.21
C ARG A 217 3.63 23.24 -6.09
N CYS A 218 3.75 24.19 -5.15
CA CYS A 218 4.84 25.17 -5.09
C CYS A 218 5.61 25.20 -3.77
N ALA A 219 5.49 24.24 -2.90
CA ALA A 219 6.38 24.15 -1.75
C ALA A 219 7.44 23.08 -2.05
N PRO A 220 8.68 23.42 -2.38
CA PRO A 220 9.78 22.58 -2.01
C PRO A 220 9.63 22.43 -0.51
N LEU A 221 9.37 21.21 -0.02
CA LEU A 221 9.66 20.92 1.37
C LEU A 221 11.08 21.39 1.53
N ALA A 222 11.31 22.40 2.40
CA ALA A 222 12.64 22.86 2.70
C ALA A 222 13.45 21.57 2.89
N SER A 223 14.33 21.31 1.94
CA SER A 223 15.37 20.33 2.12
C SER A 223 16.11 20.89 3.31
N GLU A 224 15.75 20.42 4.51
CA GLU A 224 16.68 20.53 5.60
C GLU A 224 17.92 19.85 5.04
N THR A 225 18.89 20.65 4.71
CA THR A 225 20.27 20.28 4.41
C THR A 225 20.90 19.74 5.70
N ALA A 226 20.24 18.80 6.33
CA ALA A 226 20.86 17.81 7.17
C ALA A 226 21.66 16.95 6.19
N GLY A 227 22.99 17.09 6.22
CA GLY A 227 23.91 16.42 5.32
C GLY A 227 23.43 15.00 5.04
N THR A 228 23.09 14.71 3.78
CA THR A 228 22.52 13.45 3.39
C THR A 228 23.57 12.38 3.62
N LEU A 229 23.48 11.72 4.78
CA LEU A 229 24.31 10.54 5.04
C LEU A 229 24.07 9.54 3.89
N PRO A 230 25.13 8.96 3.36
CA PRO A 230 24.96 7.89 2.38
C PRO A 230 24.00 6.84 2.94
N PHE A 231 23.09 6.31 2.11
CA PHE A 231 22.06 5.36 2.53
C PHE A 231 22.60 4.24 3.44
N ARG A 232 23.79 3.70 3.11
CA ARG A 232 24.45 2.65 3.92
C ARG A 232 24.82 3.14 5.32
N ALA A 233 25.27 4.37 5.47
CA ALA A 233 25.63 4.94 6.77
C ALA A 233 24.39 5.18 7.63
N ALA A 234 23.30 5.71 7.03
CA ALA A 234 22.03 5.89 7.71
C ALA A 234 21.45 4.54 8.18
N LEU A 235 21.50 3.50 7.35
CA LEU A 235 21.04 2.16 7.70
C LEU A 235 21.89 1.56 8.83
N ALA A 236 23.22 1.72 8.78
CA ALA A 236 24.12 1.25 9.81
C ALA A 236 23.86 1.95 11.16
N GLN A 237 23.55 3.24 11.15
CA GLN A 237 23.20 4.00 12.34
C GLN A 237 21.90 3.49 12.97
N VAL A 238 20.86 3.25 12.19
CA VAL A 238 19.59 2.68 12.69
C VAL A 238 19.81 1.28 13.25
N TRP A 239 20.65 0.46 12.61
CA TRP A 239 20.94 -0.91 13.06
C TRP A 239 21.80 -0.95 14.33
N ALA A 240 22.63 0.08 14.56
CA ALA A 240 23.43 0.23 15.77
C ALA A 240 22.57 0.56 17.01
N ASP A 241 21.41 1.19 16.81
CA ASP A 241 20.44 1.43 17.89
C ASP A 241 19.79 0.10 18.31
N ALA A 242 20.01 -0.30 19.55
CA ALA A 242 19.52 -1.56 20.10
C ALA A 242 17.99 -1.63 20.12
N GLN A 243 17.31 -0.52 20.44
CA GLN A 243 15.84 -0.46 20.51
C GLN A 243 15.23 -0.56 19.12
N ALA A 244 15.74 0.19 18.14
CA ALA A 244 15.31 0.14 16.77
C ALA A 244 15.51 -1.26 16.16
N ARG A 245 16.65 -1.90 16.43
CA ARG A 245 16.95 -3.26 15.98
C ARG A 245 16.01 -4.29 16.58
N GLN A 246 15.78 -4.27 17.91
CA GLN A 246 14.87 -5.20 18.58
C GLN A 246 13.43 -5.05 18.06
N PHE A 247 12.97 -3.82 17.89
CA PHE A 247 11.65 -3.53 17.33
C PHE A 247 11.53 -4.03 15.88
N THR A 248 12.56 -3.82 15.07
CA THR A 248 12.61 -4.33 13.69
C THR A 248 12.49 -5.86 13.63
N ILE A 249 13.24 -6.58 14.49
CA ILE A 249 13.18 -8.04 14.58
C ILE A 249 11.79 -8.49 15.06
N PHE A 250 11.23 -7.84 16.07
CA PHE A 250 9.89 -8.16 16.56
C PHE A 250 8.83 -8.02 15.46
N VAL A 251 8.82 -6.88 14.75
CA VAL A 251 7.89 -6.64 13.65
C VAL A 251 8.08 -7.68 12.54
N PHE A 252 9.34 -8.00 12.19
CA PHE A 252 9.63 -9.00 11.15
C PHE A 252 9.05 -10.38 11.51
N VAL A 253 9.30 -10.87 12.72
CA VAL A 253 8.83 -12.20 13.18
C VAL A 253 7.31 -12.23 13.26
N SER A 254 6.68 -11.17 13.80
CA SER A 254 5.22 -11.06 13.91
C SER A 254 4.56 -11.07 12.53
N MET A 255 5.09 -10.27 11.58
CA MET A 255 4.56 -10.20 10.22
C MET A 255 4.78 -11.50 9.44
N LEU A 256 5.90 -12.19 9.67
CA LEU A 256 6.16 -13.50 9.06
C LEU A 256 5.12 -14.54 9.52
N ALA A 257 4.81 -14.58 10.81
CA ALA A 257 3.80 -15.49 11.36
C ALA A 257 2.40 -15.18 10.79
N TYR A 258 2.02 -13.90 10.73
CA TYR A 258 0.75 -13.46 10.16
C TYR A 258 0.64 -13.82 8.67
N SER A 259 1.68 -13.50 7.88
CA SER A 259 1.68 -13.77 6.44
C SER A 259 1.63 -15.26 6.10
N ALA A 260 2.20 -16.12 6.97
CA ALA A 260 2.11 -17.57 6.79
C ALA A 260 0.66 -18.07 6.89
N GLN A 261 -0.12 -17.54 7.85
CA GLN A 261 -1.54 -17.88 7.98
C GLN A 261 -2.36 -17.39 6.77
N ASP A 262 -2.10 -16.19 6.31
CA ASP A 262 -2.81 -15.58 5.18
C ASP A 262 -2.63 -16.38 3.88
N LEU A 263 -1.44 -16.92 3.63
CA LEU A 263 -1.14 -17.75 2.46
C LEU A 263 -1.84 -19.13 2.49
N ILE A 264 -2.17 -19.66 3.65
CA ILE A 264 -2.71 -21.01 3.80
C ILE A 264 -4.25 -21.01 3.77
N LEU A 265 -4.90 -19.97 4.26
CA LEU A 265 -6.34 -19.95 4.54
C LEU A 265 -7.20 -20.31 3.32
N GLU A 266 -7.07 -19.58 2.22
CA GLU A 266 -7.92 -19.81 1.04
C GLU A 266 -7.65 -21.15 0.34
N PRO A 267 -6.38 -21.57 0.10
CA PRO A 267 -6.10 -22.91 -0.42
C PRO A 267 -6.63 -24.03 0.48
N PHE A 268 -6.50 -23.89 1.80
CA PHE A 268 -7.03 -24.86 2.76
C PHE A 268 -8.56 -24.95 2.69
N ALA A 269 -9.24 -23.81 2.66
CA ALA A 269 -10.71 -23.77 2.54
C ALA A 269 -11.18 -24.43 1.23
N GLY A 270 -10.48 -24.20 0.12
CA GLY A 270 -10.79 -24.85 -1.16
C GLY A 270 -10.54 -26.35 -1.17
N THR A 271 -9.39 -26.80 -0.62
CA THR A 271 -9.00 -28.23 -0.68
C THR A 271 -9.72 -29.10 0.35
N VAL A 272 -9.98 -28.58 1.56
CA VAL A 272 -10.54 -29.37 2.67
C VAL A 272 -12.07 -29.25 2.73
N PHE A 273 -12.62 -28.05 2.51
CA PHE A 273 -14.04 -27.79 2.60
C PHE A 273 -14.74 -27.69 1.25
N GLY A 274 -14.00 -27.74 0.14
CA GLY A 274 -14.56 -27.63 -1.21
C GLY A 274 -15.15 -26.24 -1.54
N TYR A 275 -14.71 -25.18 -0.86
CA TYR A 275 -15.19 -23.84 -1.12
C TYR A 275 -14.83 -23.37 -2.53
N THR A 276 -15.75 -22.68 -3.18
CA THR A 276 -15.51 -22.01 -4.46
C THR A 276 -14.51 -20.86 -4.30
N PRO A 277 -13.89 -20.34 -5.38
CA PRO A 277 -13.05 -19.15 -5.31
C PRO A 277 -13.76 -17.95 -4.68
N GLY A 278 -15.04 -17.76 -5.00
CA GLY A 278 -15.84 -16.70 -4.42
C GLY A 278 -16.06 -16.85 -2.92
N GLU A 279 -16.38 -18.06 -2.46
CA GLU A 279 -16.59 -18.36 -1.04
C GLU A 279 -15.31 -18.20 -0.22
N SER A 280 -14.18 -18.73 -0.70
CA SER A 280 -12.89 -18.60 0.00
C SER A 280 -12.38 -17.16 0.03
N THR A 281 -12.60 -16.38 -1.01
CA THR A 281 -12.27 -14.95 -1.02
C THR A 281 -13.11 -14.15 0.00
N LYS A 282 -14.41 -14.49 0.16
CA LYS A 282 -15.25 -13.91 1.23
C LYS A 282 -14.73 -14.29 2.62
N LEU A 283 -14.23 -15.52 2.79
CA LEU A 283 -13.62 -15.98 4.05
C LEU A 283 -12.39 -15.14 4.41
N SER A 284 -11.53 -14.81 3.45
CA SER A 284 -10.42 -13.86 3.65
C SER A 284 -10.91 -12.48 4.10
N GLY A 285 -12.03 -12.01 3.56
CA GLY A 285 -12.68 -10.79 4.03
C GLY A 285 -13.09 -10.85 5.49
N ILE A 286 -13.67 -11.97 5.95
CA ILE A 286 -14.06 -12.19 7.34
C ILE A 286 -12.82 -12.25 8.25
N GLN A 287 -11.76 -12.96 7.83
CA GLN A 287 -10.49 -13.01 8.57
C GLN A 287 -9.92 -11.62 8.79
N ASN A 288 -9.85 -10.81 7.74
CA ASN A 288 -9.33 -9.44 7.84
C ASN A 288 -10.23 -8.53 8.71
N ALA A 289 -11.51 -8.84 8.89
CA ALA A 289 -12.38 -8.11 9.79
C ALA A 289 -12.09 -8.38 11.29
N GLY A 290 -11.40 -9.48 11.60
CA GLY A 290 -10.99 -9.83 12.96
C GLY A 290 -9.63 -9.25 13.38
N VAL A 291 -8.92 -8.54 12.50
CA VAL A 291 -7.62 -7.91 12.75
C VAL A 291 -7.79 -6.43 13.10
#